data_33dfe11d945d4c2e6062e3170ea513ad
#
_entry.id   33dfe11d945d4c2e6062e3170ea513ad
#
_cell.length_a   1.000
_cell.length_b   1.000
_cell.length_c   1.000
_cell.angle_alpha   90.00
_cell.angle_beta   90.00
_cell.angle_gamma   90.00
#
_symmetry.space_group_name_H-M   'P 1'
#
loop_
_entity.id
_entity.type
_entity.pdbx_description
1 polymer ?
#
loop_
_entity_poly.entity_id
_entity_poly.type
_entity_poly.pdbx_seq_one_letter_code
_entity_poly.pdbx_strand_id
1 'polypeptide(L)'
;MYVIAHSSEASEGRKLTYMATINQLSKRGRKNKSSKTSVPALARGFNTLSNRPTFYPSPFKRGVCTKVTTKTPRKPNSAIRKIARVRLTNGMEVTAYIPGEGHNLQEHSVVLLRGGRVKDIGVQYTIVRGKLDTAGLDKRRRSRSRYGAKRPSGK
;
A
#
# COMPACT_ATOMS: atom_id res chain seq x y z
N MET A 1 -52.80 7.31 33.75
CA MET A 1 -52.17 6.99 32.46
C MET A 1 -50.74 7.54 32.52
N TYR A 2 -49.81 6.67 32.94
CA TYR A 2 -48.40 7.03 33.20
C TYR A 2 -47.58 6.63 32.00
N VAL A 3 -46.89 7.60 31.39
CA VAL A 3 -45.87 7.36 30.34
C VAL A 3 -44.52 7.31 31.04
N ILE A 4 -43.90 6.15 31.05
CA ILE A 4 -42.53 5.96 31.54
C ILE A 4 -41.59 6.24 30.40
N ALA A 5 -40.81 7.30 30.52
CA ALA A 5 -39.70 7.60 29.64
C ALA A 5 -38.51 6.72 30.06
N HIS A 6 -38.11 5.76 29.22
CA HIS A 6 -36.84 5.06 29.36
C HIS A 6 -35.72 5.90 28.74
N SER A 7 -34.93 6.51 29.60
CA SER A 7 -33.64 7.07 29.27
C SER A 7 -32.63 5.90 29.16
N SER A 8 -32.19 5.60 27.96
CA SER A 8 -31.08 4.68 27.72
C SER A 8 -29.74 5.40 27.93
N GLU A 9 -29.22 5.33 29.15
CA GLU A 9 -27.83 5.67 29.42
C GLU A 9 -26.93 4.62 28.79
N ALA A 10 -26.22 5.01 27.74
CA ALA A 10 -25.13 4.24 27.17
C ALA A 10 -23.95 4.24 28.14
N SER A 11 -23.81 3.17 28.93
CA SER A 11 -22.64 2.93 29.77
C SER A 11 -21.43 2.69 28.88
N GLU A 12 -20.54 3.68 28.77
CA GLU A 12 -19.18 3.49 28.28
C GLU A 12 -18.45 2.50 29.19
N GLY A 13 -18.47 1.22 28.78
CA GLY A 13 -17.73 0.16 29.44
C GLY A 13 -16.23 0.40 29.30
N ARG A 14 -15.60 0.97 30.34
CA ARG A 14 -14.13 0.95 30.49
C ARG A 14 -13.69 -0.50 30.38
N LYS A 15 -13.01 -0.86 29.28
CA LYS A 15 -12.32 -2.14 29.18
C LYS A 15 -11.23 -2.18 30.24
N LEU A 16 -11.53 -2.81 31.36
CA LEU A 16 -10.55 -3.18 32.36
C LEU A 16 -9.52 -4.09 31.69
N THR A 17 -8.33 -3.58 31.44
CA THR A 17 -7.21 -4.36 30.95
C THR A 17 -6.64 -5.17 32.11
N TYR A 18 -7.20 -6.37 32.29
CA TYR A 18 -6.65 -7.31 33.28
C TYR A 18 -5.27 -7.77 32.79
N MET A 19 -4.26 -7.53 33.61
CA MET A 19 -2.94 -8.11 33.39
C MET A 19 -3.00 -9.59 33.70
N ALA A 20 -2.67 -10.41 32.69
CA ALA A 20 -2.67 -11.86 32.87
C ALA A 20 -1.58 -12.29 33.88
N THR A 21 -1.92 -13.15 34.82
CA THR A 21 -0.98 -13.74 35.76
C THR A 21 -0.06 -14.75 35.05
N ILE A 22 1.09 -15.09 35.67
CA ILE A 22 2.06 -16.06 35.13
C ILE A 22 1.38 -17.43 34.91
N ASN A 23 0.51 -17.87 35.81
CA ASN A 23 -0.22 -19.12 35.66
C ASN A 23 -1.21 -19.10 34.49
N GLN A 24 -1.86 -17.97 34.24
CA GLN A 24 -2.73 -17.81 33.09
C GLN A 24 -1.94 -17.82 31.77
N LEU A 25 -0.74 -17.22 31.74
CA LEU A 25 0.13 -17.22 30.58
C LEU A 25 0.76 -18.58 30.29
N SER A 26 1.05 -19.39 31.33
CA SER A 26 1.56 -20.75 31.15
C SER A 26 0.51 -21.70 30.57
N LYS A 27 -0.74 -21.56 31.00
CA LYS A 27 -1.87 -22.39 30.51
C LYS A 27 -2.42 -21.93 29.17
N ARG A 28 -2.38 -20.64 28.90
CA ARG A 28 -2.86 -20.03 27.64
C ARG A 28 -1.77 -19.14 27.08
N GLY A 29 -0.93 -19.68 26.21
CA GLY A 29 0.10 -18.93 25.52
C GLY A 29 -0.47 -17.66 24.83
N ARG A 30 0.36 -16.64 24.70
CA ARG A 30 -0.02 -15.39 24.01
C ARG A 30 -0.38 -15.68 22.56
N LYS A 31 -1.56 -15.29 22.15
CA LYS A 31 -1.94 -15.31 20.71
C LYS A 31 -1.32 -14.10 20.04
N ASN A 32 -0.52 -14.32 19.01
CA ASN A 32 0.00 -13.26 18.18
C ASN A 32 -1.16 -12.55 17.48
N LYS A 33 -1.16 -11.22 17.51
CA LYS A 33 -2.13 -10.43 16.74
C LYS A 33 -1.88 -10.64 15.25
N SER A 34 -2.92 -10.95 14.48
CA SER A 34 -2.82 -11.00 13.03
C SER A 34 -2.42 -9.61 12.49
N SER A 35 -1.39 -9.55 11.66
CA SER A 35 -0.98 -8.30 11.03
C SER A 35 -2.00 -7.89 9.97
N LYS A 36 -2.46 -6.64 10.04
CA LYS A 36 -3.30 -6.05 8.98
C LYS A 36 -2.44 -5.74 7.76
N THR A 37 -2.98 -5.93 6.56
CA THR A 37 -2.27 -5.55 5.33
C THR A 37 -1.97 -4.05 5.29
N SER A 38 -0.73 -3.70 5.00
CA SER A 38 -0.29 -2.31 4.81
C SER A 38 -0.66 -1.74 3.43
N VAL A 39 -1.12 -2.59 2.51
CA VAL A 39 -1.41 -2.24 1.11
C VAL A 39 -2.85 -2.62 0.72
N PRO A 40 -3.86 -1.98 1.29
CA PRO A 40 -5.26 -2.37 1.11
C PRO A 40 -5.72 -2.33 -0.34
N ALA A 41 -5.20 -1.44 -1.17
CA ALA A 41 -5.58 -1.35 -2.57
C ALA A 41 -5.17 -2.57 -3.42
N LEU A 42 -4.18 -3.36 -2.99
CA LEU A 42 -3.81 -4.61 -3.66
C LEU A 42 -4.69 -5.79 -3.24
N ALA A 43 -5.38 -5.69 -2.11
CA ALA A 43 -6.17 -6.78 -1.56
C ALA A 43 -7.69 -6.60 -1.72
N ARG A 44 -8.15 -5.36 -1.86
CA ARG A 44 -9.57 -5.04 -1.93
C ARG A 44 -10.06 -4.86 -3.35
N GLY A 45 -11.26 -5.33 -3.59
CA GLY A 45 -12.04 -5.10 -4.78
C GLY A 45 -13.51 -4.87 -4.42
N PHE A 46 -14.34 -4.67 -5.41
CA PHE A 46 -15.77 -4.48 -5.27
C PHE A 46 -16.50 -5.23 -6.37
N ASN A 47 -17.47 -6.05 -5.99
CA ASN A 47 -18.35 -6.72 -6.93
C ASN A 47 -19.59 -5.85 -7.12
N THR A 48 -19.74 -5.28 -8.31
CA THR A 48 -20.86 -4.39 -8.65
C THR A 48 -22.19 -5.12 -8.80
N LEU A 49 -22.18 -6.38 -9.22
CA LEU A 49 -23.40 -7.17 -9.38
C LEU A 49 -24.05 -7.52 -8.04
N SER A 50 -23.25 -8.03 -7.09
CA SER A 50 -23.72 -8.38 -5.75
C SER A 50 -23.67 -7.21 -4.76
N ASN A 51 -23.17 -6.05 -5.19
CA ASN A 51 -22.98 -4.84 -4.38
C ASN A 51 -22.23 -5.11 -3.05
N ARG A 52 -21.18 -5.93 -3.11
CA ARG A 52 -20.41 -6.36 -1.93
C ARG A 52 -18.91 -6.14 -2.11
N PRO A 53 -18.18 -5.73 -1.06
CA PRO A 53 -16.73 -5.69 -1.12
C PRO A 53 -16.17 -7.12 -1.25
N THR A 54 -15.17 -7.28 -2.10
CA THR A 54 -14.43 -8.54 -2.29
C THR A 54 -13.02 -8.39 -1.75
N PHE A 55 -12.48 -9.49 -1.21
CA PHE A 55 -11.11 -9.54 -0.72
C PHE A 55 -10.34 -10.63 -1.48
N TYR A 56 -9.41 -10.19 -2.32
CA TYR A 56 -8.53 -11.06 -3.08
C TYR A 56 -7.11 -10.47 -3.09
N PRO A 57 -6.26 -10.90 -2.16
CA PRO A 57 -4.89 -10.38 -2.07
C PRO A 57 -4.10 -10.73 -3.33
N SER A 58 -3.47 -9.75 -3.92
CA SER A 58 -2.61 -9.92 -5.08
C SER A 58 -1.28 -9.18 -4.86
N PRO A 59 -0.13 -9.74 -5.26
CA PRO A 59 1.18 -9.10 -5.06
C PRO A 59 1.34 -7.86 -5.95
N PHE A 60 0.68 -7.85 -7.10
CA PHE A 60 0.73 -6.76 -8.08
C PHE A 60 -0.65 -6.43 -8.60
N LYS A 61 -0.85 -5.17 -8.99
CA LYS A 61 -2.03 -4.73 -9.76
C LYS A 61 -1.62 -3.76 -10.86
N ARG A 62 -2.30 -3.89 -12.00
CA ARG A 62 -2.17 -2.94 -13.11
C ARG A 62 -2.99 -1.69 -12.81
N GLY A 63 -2.49 -0.54 -13.28
CA GLY A 63 -3.20 0.72 -13.20
C GLY A 63 -2.74 1.68 -14.29
N VAL A 64 -3.42 2.80 -14.39
CA VAL A 64 -3.14 3.87 -15.33
C VAL A 64 -2.73 5.13 -14.55
N CYS A 65 -1.66 5.79 -14.97
CA CYS A 65 -1.22 7.05 -14.36
C CYS A 65 -2.22 8.16 -14.67
N THR A 66 -2.78 8.81 -13.64
CA THR A 66 -3.65 9.98 -13.79
C THR A 66 -2.85 11.28 -13.68
N LYS A 67 -1.77 11.29 -12.90
CA LYS A 67 -0.87 12.44 -12.76
C LYS A 67 0.52 11.99 -12.36
N VAL A 68 1.54 12.62 -12.94
CA VAL A 68 2.95 12.41 -12.57
C VAL A 68 3.50 13.69 -11.96
N THR A 69 4.01 13.59 -10.73
CA THR A 69 4.48 14.75 -9.96
C THR A 69 5.70 14.41 -9.11
N THR A 70 6.19 15.37 -8.36
CA THR A 70 7.26 15.20 -7.39
C THR A 70 6.76 15.49 -5.97
N LYS A 71 7.42 14.93 -4.98
CA LYS A 71 7.13 15.16 -3.57
C LYS A 71 8.42 15.28 -2.78
N THR A 72 8.48 16.29 -1.93
CA THR A 72 9.58 16.46 -0.97
C THR A 72 9.39 15.53 0.22
N PRO A 73 10.46 14.92 0.76
CA PRO A 73 10.39 14.08 1.95
C PRO A 73 10.18 14.94 3.21
N ARG A 74 9.90 14.26 4.30
CA ARG A 74 9.85 14.89 5.64
C ARG A 74 11.25 15.11 6.18
N LYS A 75 11.44 16.15 7.01
CA LYS A 75 12.67 16.35 7.79
C LYS A 75 13.00 15.06 8.57
N PRO A 76 14.25 14.66 8.71
CA PRO A 76 15.49 15.39 8.36
C PRO A 76 15.96 15.21 6.91
N ASN A 77 15.24 14.46 6.06
CA ASN A 77 15.65 14.19 4.68
C ASN A 77 15.31 15.35 3.74
N SER A 78 16.14 15.53 2.72
CA SER A 78 15.91 16.48 1.64
C SER A 78 16.19 15.81 0.31
N ALA A 79 15.22 15.87 -0.62
CA ALA A 79 15.33 15.38 -1.99
C ALA A 79 14.05 15.73 -2.76
N ILE A 80 14.06 15.56 -4.07
CA ILE A 80 12.87 15.60 -4.91
C ILE A 80 12.53 14.17 -5.33
N ARG A 81 11.52 13.57 -4.71
CA ARG A 81 11.07 12.20 -4.98
C ARG A 81 10.00 12.21 -6.06
N LYS A 82 10.16 11.39 -7.09
CA LYS A 82 9.18 11.25 -8.19
C LYS A 82 8.07 10.31 -7.78
N ILE A 83 6.83 10.76 -7.93
CA ILE A 83 5.62 10.00 -7.61
C ILE A 83 4.64 10.07 -8.75
N ALA A 84 3.78 9.06 -8.86
CA ALA A 84 2.65 9.07 -9.77
C ALA A 84 1.36 8.76 -9.01
N ARG A 85 0.29 9.39 -9.39
CA ARG A 85 -1.05 9.05 -8.99
C ARG A 85 -1.58 8.03 -9.98
N VAL A 86 -2.06 6.88 -9.51
CA VAL A 86 -2.39 5.74 -10.36
C VAL A 86 -3.77 5.24 -10.01
N ARG A 87 -4.63 5.12 -11.01
CA ARG A 87 -5.94 4.49 -10.92
C ARG A 87 -5.80 3.00 -11.25
N LEU A 88 -6.08 2.16 -10.28
CA LEU A 88 -5.99 0.70 -10.39
C LEU A 88 -7.21 0.10 -11.11
N THR A 89 -7.07 -1.14 -11.55
CA THR A 89 -8.15 -1.91 -12.20
C THR A 89 -9.36 -2.16 -11.29
N ASN A 90 -9.19 -2.06 -9.96
CA ASN A 90 -10.29 -2.13 -8.99
C ASN A 90 -10.98 -0.78 -8.72
N GLY A 91 -10.68 0.27 -9.50
CA GLY A 91 -11.23 1.61 -9.35
C GLY A 91 -10.57 2.48 -8.27
N MET A 92 -9.73 1.91 -7.42
CA MET A 92 -9.03 2.67 -6.37
C MET A 92 -7.92 3.53 -6.95
N GLU A 93 -7.80 4.77 -6.48
CA GLU A 93 -6.73 5.67 -6.84
C GLU A 93 -5.70 5.74 -5.71
N VAL A 94 -4.42 5.52 -6.04
CA VAL A 94 -3.33 5.48 -5.09
C VAL A 94 -2.13 6.27 -5.56
N THR A 95 -1.35 6.80 -4.61
CA THR A 95 -0.07 7.41 -4.91
C THR A 95 1.03 6.36 -4.85
N ALA A 96 1.85 6.26 -5.90
CA ALA A 96 2.95 5.32 -6.01
C ALA A 96 4.28 6.03 -6.23
N TYR A 97 5.35 5.47 -5.68
CA TYR A 97 6.70 5.95 -5.88
C TYR A 97 7.30 5.39 -7.17
N ILE A 98 8.01 6.21 -7.92
CA ILE A 98 8.76 5.81 -9.11
C ILE A 98 10.22 5.61 -8.71
N PRO A 99 10.72 4.36 -8.60
CA PRO A 99 12.09 4.11 -8.16
C PRO A 99 13.11 4.37 -9.27
N GLY A 100 14.30 4.79 -8.88
CA GLY A 100 15.45 4.97 -9.76
C GLY A 100 15.64 6.40 -10.26
N GLU A 101 16.63 6.56 -11.11
CA GLU A 101 17.02 7.83 -11.70
C GLU A 101 16.29 8.02 -13.04
N GLY A 102 15.52 9.09 -13.16
CA GLY A 102 14.73 9.37 -14.35
C GLY A 102 13.54 8.41 -14.56
N HIS A 103 12.62 8.80 -15.39
CA HIS A 103 11.49 7.98 -15.82
C HIS A 103 10.93 8.51 -17.15
N ASN A 104 10.21 7.63 -17.85
CA ASN A 104 9.51 7.95 -19.10
C ASN A 104 7.98 7.99 -18.94
N LEU A 105 7.49 7.97 -17.70
CA LEU A 105 6.05 7.95 -17.42
C LEU A 105 5.42 9.30 -17.65
N GLN A 106 4.26 9.26 -18.30
CA GLN A 106 3.38 10.39 -18.57
C GLN A 106 1.96 10.09 -18.07
N GLU A 107 1.05 11.02 -18.23
CA GLU A 107 -0.38 10.75 -18.03
C GLU A 107 -0.83 9.65 -19.00
N HIS A 108 -1.76 8.82 -18.54
CA HIS A 108 -2.30 7.65 -19.23
C HIS A 108 -1.31 6.47 -19.43
N SER A 109 -0.07 6.55 -18.99
CA SER A 109 0.83 5.40 -19.01
C SER A 109 0.31 4.26 -18.15
N VAL A 110 0.34 3.05 -18.70
CA VAL A 110 -0.05 1.82 -18.01
C VAL A 110 1.11 1.31 -17.18
N VAL A 111 0.89 1.09 -15.90
CA VAL A 111 1.94 0.70 -14.95
C VAL A 111 1.54 -0.49 -14.11
N LEU A 112 2.53 -1.23 -13.62
CA LEU A 112 2.35 -2.30 -12.66
C LEU A 112 2.78 -1.82 -11.27
N LEU A 113 1.87 -1.91 -10.28
CA LEU A 113 2.14 -1.54 -8.90
C LEU A 113 2.40 -2.76 -8.04
N ARG A 114 3.30 -2.58 -7.09
CA ARG A 114 3.55 -3.49 -5.97
C ARG A 114 3.45 -2.76 -4.63
N GLY A 115 3.30 -3.51 -3.55
CA GLY A 115 3.53 -3.00 -2.21
C GLY A 115 5.02 -2.64 -2.02
N GLY A 116 5.27 -1.57 -1.30
CA GLY A 116 6.62 -1.11 -1.01
C GLY A 116 6.56 0.28 -0.39
N ARG A 117 6.60 0.33 0.96
CA ARG A 117 6.53 1.59 1.69
C ARG A 117 7.82 2.37 1.57
N VAL A 118 7.72 3.62 1.17
CA VAL A 118 8.79 4.62 1.21
C VAL A 118 8.50 5.56 2.38
N LYS A 119 9.23 5.34 3.48
CA LYS A 119 8.93 5.98 4.78
C LYS A 119 9.05 7.50 4.75
N ASP A 120 10.03 8.04 4.06
CA ASP A 120 10.35 9.48 4.02
C ASP A 120 9.26 10.33 3.35
N ILE A 121 8.58 9.79 2.34
CA ILE A 121 7.46 10.45 1.64
C ILE A 121 6.08 9.95 2.08
N GLY A 122 6.02 8.89 2.89
CA GLY A 122 4.78 8.30 3.40
C GLY A 122 3.94 7.57 2.33
N VAL A 123 4.56 7.12 1.24
CA VAL A 123 3.89 6.38 0.15
C VAL A 123 4.02 4.87 0.40
N GLN A 124 2.93 4.14 0.18
CA GLN A 124 2.85 2.69 0.47
C GLN A 124 3.04 1.80 -0.76
N TYR A 125 2.98 2.37 -1.95
CA TYR A 125 3.03 1.65 -3.22
C TYR A 125 4.22 2.10 -4.05
N THR A 126 4.77 1.17 -4.83
CA THR A 126 5.92 1.42 -5.70
C THR A 126 5.65 0.86 -7.09
N ILE A 127 6.03 1.58 -8.14
CA ILE A 127 5.91 1.14 -9.52
C ILE A 127 7.04 0.15 -9.83
N VAL A 128 6.71 -0.92 -10.56
CA VAL A 128 7.67 -1.91 -11.03
C VAL A 128 8.31 -1.42 -12.32
N ARG A 129 9.66 -1.33 -12.33
CA ARG A 129 10.42 -0.92 -13.52
C ARG A 129 10.60 -2.08 -14.50
N GLY A 130 10.70 -1.76 -15.80
CA GLY A 130 10.91 -2.73 -16.87
C GLY A 130 9.69 -3.59 -17.22
N LYS A 131 8.49 -3.17 -16.83
CA LYS A 131 7.21 -3.82 -17.18
C LYS A 131 6.21 -2.77 -17.65
N LEU A 132 5.37 -3.16 -18.63
CA LEU A 132 4.40 -2.27 -19.27
C LEU A 132 5.11 -1.01 -19.81
N ASP A 133 4.52 0.17 -19.61
CA ASP A 133 5.07 1.42 -20.14
C ASP A 133 6.24 1.99 -19.31
N THR A 134 6.62 1.31 -18.22
CA THR A 134 7.72 1.77 -17.37
C THR A 134 9.06 1.20 -17.85
N ALA A 135 9.91 2.02 -18.46
CA ALA A 135 11.23 1.60 -18.89
C ALA A 135 12.12 1.16 -17.72
N GLY A 136 13.00 0.20 -17.95
CA GLY A 136 14.07 -0.16 -17.03
C GLY A 136 15.18 0.89 -16.99
N LEU A 137 16.16 0.70 -16.09
CA LEU A 137 17.35 1.55 -15.98
C LEU A 137 18.54 0.84 -16.63
N ASP A 138 18.74 1.00 -17.93
CA ASP A 138 19.72 0.26 -18.72
C ASP A 138 21.17 0.47 -18.25
N LYS A 139 21.50 1.64 -17.73
CA LYS A 139 22.84 1.97 -17.22
C LYS A 139 23.17 1.33 -15.87
N ARG A 140 22.19 0.70 -15.23
CA ARG A 140 22.36 0.16 -13.88
C ARG A 140 23.01 -1.22 -13.90
N ARG A 141 24.15 -1.35 -13.22
CA ARG A 141 24.91 -2.60 -13.16
C ARG A 141 24.64 -3.43 -11.89
N ARG A 142 24.36 -2.77 -10.73
CA ARG A 142 24.07 -3.42 -9.45
C ARG A 142 22.58 -3.46 -9.17
N SER A 143 22.09 -4.54 -8.54
CA SER A 143 20.66 -4.73 -8.21
C SER A 143 19.73 -4.57 -9.41
N ARG A 144 20.13 -5.05 -10.56
CA ARG A 144 19.45 -4.86 -11.84
C ARG A 144 17.98 -5.28 -11.85
N SER A 145 17.68 -6.41 -11.22
CA SER A 145 16.31 -6.95 -11.13
C SER A 145 15.31 -5.99 -10.46
N ARG A 146 15.77 -5.19 -9.50
CA ARG A 146 14.92 -4.20 -8.83
C ARG A 146 14.53 -3.02 -9.73
N TYR A 147 15.31 -2.78 -10.78
CA TYR A 147 15.14 -1.62 -11.68
C TYR A 147 14.89 -2.04 -13.13
N GLY A 148 14.56 -3.30 -13.36
CA GLY A 148 14.23 -3.78 -14.69
C GLY A 148 15.38 -3.72 -15.72
N ALA A 149 16.64 -3.68 -15.26
CA ALA A 149 17.81 -3.64 -16.13
C ALA A 149 18.19 -5.05 -16.59
N LYS A 150 18.37 -5.23 -17.89
CA LYS A 150 18.86 -6.48 -18.49
C LYS A 150 20.35 -6.69 -18.17
N ARG A 151 20.81 -7.96 -18.22
CA ARG A 151 22.24 -8.27 -18.13
C ARG A 151 22.93 -7.69 -19.37
N PRO A 152 24.04 -6.95 -19.24
CA PRO A 152 24.83 -6.56 -20.40
C PRO A 152 25.26 -7.83 -21.13
N SER A 153 25.04 -7.88 -22.45
CA SER A 153 25.65 -8.93 -23.27
C SER A 153 27.16 -8.71 -23.18
N GLY A 154 27.86 -9.63 -22.52
CA GLY A 154 29.33 -9.61 -22.52
C GLY A 154 29.82 -9.79 -23.94
N LYS A 155 30.72 -8.91 -24.37
CA LYS A 155 31.71 -9.23 -25.38
C LYS A 155 32.78 -10.09 -24.74
#